data_1853607ddee1046ead28456810bd7ede
#
_entry.id   1853607ddee1046ead28456810bd7ede
#
_cell.length_a   1.000
_cell.length_b   1.000
_cell.length_c   1.000
_cell.angle_alpha   90.00
_cell.angle_beta   90.00
_cell.angle_gamma   90.00
#
_symmetry.space_group_name_H-M   'P 1'
#
loop_
_entity.id
_entity.type
_entity.pdbx_description
1 polymer ?
#
loop_
_entity_poly.entity_id
_entity_poly.type
_entity_poly.pdbx_seq_one_letter_code
_entity_poly.pdbx_strand_id
1 'polypeptide(L)'
;TYKDADGNVVSGIPDKAGTYTIEATFAGNSTYEKCSQTASYTIELPDLITLDVPSKVYDGKPADLNYTVNYDKDYTVKAHYKGTVPYAAEITYDYDSDEAPVTPGRYSVTLTAYDKATGTAISSKTKDYEITFKSTTLQNNDTADYPGAMPYYNNKTIVFSGEGYTAGEQSQFEDVAKDFVKYFRSTEPFKEADTYFNYHTVETVSNESGIGQKAKDTYYKLTYDKKGKIVPTDESTAGAMYIGNNVITSYYKANIVIVNDKNVKTGTTFKNKRFTIYTTADEAGMQFAANELRNYFTNHEEGYTPSTDAEKDAERTEFLKALYYTWYGSDYAPVLSRAYDETFTENGSPIDLAPYFHTYVLGKEVEGVAYKMTYYADDNGAVGEELSEVPSKAGTYHAKAELVMDDVSAYGEPCKKVTLDGETYSLPLARGWTTYTIQA
;
A
#
# COMPACT_ATOMS: atom_id res chain seq x y z
N THR A 1 -14.47 -28.75 47.65
CA THR A 1 -14.50 -29.44 46.38
C THR A 1 -13.79 -28.60 45.34
N TYR A 2 -12.94 -29.20 44.55
CA TYR A 2 -12.27 -28.57 43.42
C TYR A 2 -12.91 -29.02 42.10
N LYS A 3 -13.10 -28.15 41.17
CA LYS A 3 -13.64 -28.42 39.83
C LYS A 3 -12.67 -27.84 38.76
N ASP A 4 -12.54 -28.55 37.64
CA ASP A 4 -11.78 -28.03 36.48
C ASP A 4 -12.62 -26.99 35.69
N ALA A 5 -12.07 -26.48 34.59
CA ALA A 5 -12.74 -25.48 33.74
C ALA A 5 -14.06 -26.00 33.12
N ASP A 6 -14.17 -27.32 32.94
CA ASP A 6 -15.39 -27.98 32.42
C ASP A 6 -16.42 -28.30 33.49
N GLY A 7 -16.10 -27.98 34.76
CA GLY A 7 -16.95 -28.21 35.93
C GLY A 7 -16.86 -29.62 36.52
N ASN A 8 -15.92 -30.46 36.08
CA ASN A 8 -15.69 -31.79 36.63
C ASN A 8 -14.97 -31.72 37.99
N VAL A 9 -15.40 -32.60 38.91
CA VAL A 9 -14.77 -32.65 40.23
C VAL A 9 -13.35 -33.22 40.11
N VAL A 10 -12.39 -32.49 40.64
CA VAL A 10 -10.99 -32.91 40.73
C VAL A 10 -10.72 -33.53 42.07
N SER A 11 -10.09 -34.71 42.07
CA SER A 11 -9.71 -35.40 43.32
C SER A 11 -8.45 -34.76 43.92
N GLY A 12 -8.60 -34.26 45.15
CA GLY A 12 -7.52 -33.59 45.86
C GLY A 12 -7.29 -32.11 45.45
N ILE A 13 -6.20 -31.55 45.90
CA ILE A 13 -5.79 -30.18 45.52
C ILE A 13 -5.18 -30.25 44.13
N PRO A 14 -5.64 -29.46 43.14
CA PRO A 14 -5.01 -29.42 41.84
C PRO A 14 -3.54 -29.01 41.89
N ASP A 15 -2.71 -29.72 41.15
CA ASP A 15 -1.25 -29.50 41.04
C ASP A 15 -0.79 -29.28 39.57
N LYS A 16 -1.73 -29.36 38.63
CA LYS A 16 -1.46 -29.17 37.21
C LYS A 16 -1.90 -27.76 36.75
N ALA A 17 -1.22 -27.25 35.75
CA ALA A 17 -1.63 -25.99 35.13
C ALA A 17 -3.07 -26.09 34.59
N GLY A 18 -3.86 -25.08 34.86
CA GLY A 18 -5.27 -25.02 34.48
C GLY A 18 -6.06 -24.03 35.34
N THR A 19 -7.29 -23.73 34.93
CA THR A 19 -8.21 -22.89 35.70
C THR A 19 -9.12 -23.80 36.52
N TYR A 20 -9.24 -23.50 37.80
CA TYR A 20 -9.99 -24.29 38.77
C TYR A 20 -10.97 -23.43 39.56
N THR A 21 -12.07 -24.03 39.95
CA THR A 21 -13.03 -23.45 40.91
C THR A 21 -12.98 -24.25 42.21
N ILE A 22 -12.78 -23.58 43.32
CA ILE A 22 -12.92 -24.17 44.66
C ILE A 22 -14.31 -23.80 45.23
N GLU A 23 -15.01 -24.77 45.73
CA GLU A 23 -16.23 -24.61 46.47
C GLU A 23 -16.02 -25.05 47.94
N ALA A 24 -16.19 -24.09 48.82
CA ALA A 24 -16.19 -24.32 50.28
C ALA A 24 -17.64 -24.37 50.75
N THR A 25 -18.01 -25.44 51.45
CA THR A 25 -19.40 -25.62 51.96
C THR A 25 -19.35 -25.85 53.46
N PHE A 26 -20.13 -25.07 54.17
CA PHE A 26 -20.45 -25.34 55.58
C PHE A 26 -21.83 -25.96 55.65
N ALA A 27 -21.92 -27.16 56.22
CA ALA A 27 -23.17 -27.95 56.29
C ALA A 27 -24.23 -27.34 57.21
N GLY A 28 -23.86 -26.35 58.00
CA GLY A 28 -24.69 -25.82 59.08
C GLY A 28 -24.60 -26.63 60.38
N ASN A 29 -25.13 -26.08 61.43
CA ASN A 29 -25.29 -26.73 62.74
C ASN A 29 -26.55 -26.16 63.44
N SER A 30 -26.75 -26.45 64.75
CA SER A 30 -27.90 -26.01 65.49
C SER A 30 -27.99 -24.46 65.69
N THR A 31 -26.92 -23.73 65.41
CA THR A 31 -26.83 -22.29 65.59
C THR A 31 -26.73 -21.52 64.28
N TYR A 32 -26.11 -22.11 63.20
CA TYR A 32 -25.82 -21.47 61.95
C TYR A 32 -26.38 -22.26 60.78
N GLU A 33 -26.93 -21.54 59.81
CA GLU A 33 -27.47 -22.15 58.57
C GLU A 33 -26.35 -22.64 57.65
N LYS A 34 -26.73 -23.56 56.75
CA LYS A 34 -25.85 -24.01 55.67
C LYS A 34 -25.49 -22.88 54.72
N CYS A 35 -24.20 -22.76 54.37
CA CYS A 35 -23.76 -21.85 53.33
C CYS A 35 -22.67 -22.47 52.45
N SER A 36 -22.47 -21.89 51.25
CA SER A 36 -21.39 -22.23 50.35
C SER A 36 -20.82 -20.96 49.69
N GLN A 37 -19.57 -20.98 49.39
CA GLN A 37 -18.87 -19.93 48.68
C GLN A 37 -17.95 -20.54 47.61
N THR A 38 -17.84 -19.90 46.47
CA THR A 38 -16.98 -20.33 45.38
C THR A 38 -15.94 -19.29 45.07
N ALA A 39 -14.73 -19.73 44.66
CA ALA A 39 -13.63 -18.88 44.17
C ALA A 39 -12.94 -19.59 43.00
N SER A 40 -12.52 -18.83 42.03
CA SER A 40 -11.73 -19.36 40.89
C SER A 40 -10.26 -18.96 41.05
N TYR A 41 -9.35 -19.83 40.62
CA TYR A 41 -7.92 -19.55 40.55
C TYR A 41 -7.29 -20.32 39.38
N THR A 42 -6.12 -19.86 38.93
CA THR A 42 -5.37 -20.49 37.84
C THR A 42 -3.99 -20.89 38.32
N ILE A 43 -3.58 -22.11 37.97
CA ILE A 43 -2.20 -22.59 38.09
C ILE A 43 -1.54 -22.39 36.75
N GLU A 44 -0.54 -21.53 36.68
CA GLU A 44 0.19 -21.25 35.45
C GLU A 44 1.36 -22.21 35.30
N LEU A 45 1.79 -22.46 34.03
CA LEU A 45 3.04 -23.15 33.76
C LEU A 45 4.22 -22.25 34.12
N PRO A 46 5.32 -22.82 34.65
CA PRO A 46 6.52 -22.05 34.90
C PRO A 46 7.09 -21.46 33.59
N ASP A 47 7.67 -20.26 33.67
CA ASP A 47 8.29 -19.58 32.51
C ASP A 47 9.70 -20.13 32.29
N LEU A 48 9.81 -21.25 31.55
CA LEU A 48 11.06 -21.92 31.19
C LEU A 48 11.51 -21.62 29.76
N ILE A 49 10.69 -20.92 28.97
CA ILE A 49 10.95 -20.64 27.56
C ILE A 49 11.39 -19.18 27.36
N THR A 50 12.57 -19.02 26.77
CA THR A 50 12.91 -17.73 26.12
C THR A 50 12.51 -17.83 24.66
N LEU A 51 11.66 -16.94 24.18
CA LEU A 51 11.13 -16.92 22.82
C LEU A 51 11.38 -15.55 22.18
N ASP A 52 12.00 -15.57 21.00
CA ASP A 52 12.16 -14.39 20.18
C ASP A 52 11.74 -14.69 18.72
N VAL A 53 10.84 -13.86 18.21
CA VAL A 53 10.40 -13.88 16.81
C VAL A 53 10.39 -12.44 16.33
N PRO A 54 11.40 -12.03 15.55
CA PRO A 54 11.48 -10.67 15.05
C PRO A 54 10.39 -10.42 13.98
N SER A 55 9.78 -9.26 14.03
CA SER A 55 9.01 -8.75 12.88
C SER A 55 9.93 -8.60 11.68
N LYS A 56 9.40 -8.83 10.48
CA LYS A 56 10.23 -8.82 9.26
C LYS A 56 9.49 -8.20 8.07
N VAL A 57 10.26 -7.80 7.09
CA VAL A 57 9.76 -7.48 5.75
C VAL A 57 9.52 -8.79 4.99
N TYR A 58 8.43 -8.85 4.25
CA TYR A 58 8.05 -9.99 3.42
C TYR A 58 9.14 -10.34 2.39
N ASP A 59 9.58 -11.58 2.42
CA ASP A 59 10.59 -12.15 1.52
C ASP A 59 10.19 -13.52 0.96
N GLY A 60 8.90 -13.88 1.08
CA GLY A 60 8.39 -15.20 0.68
C GLY A 60 8.67 -16.31 1.67
N LYS A 61 9.22 -16.01 2.86
CA LYS A 61 9.60 -17.00 3.89
C LYS A 61 8.97 -16.64 5.24
N PRO A 62 8.75 -17.63 6.12
CA PRO A 62 8.29 -17.38 7.49
C PRO A 62 9.32 -16.57 8.29
N ALA A 63 8.88 -15.96 9.39
CA ALA A 63 9.77 -15.35 10.38
C ALA A 63 10.59 -16.42 11.11
N ASP A 64 11.82 -16.06 11.49
CA ASP A 64 12.69 -16.96 12.24
C ASP A 64 12.16 -17.16 13.66
N LEU A 65 12.02 -18.42 14.06
CA LEU A 65 11.60 -18.82 15.39
C LEU A 65 12.82 -19.17 16.23
N ASN A 66 13.24 -18.24 17.11
CA ASN A 66 14.38 -18.43 18.00
C ASN A 66 13.88 -18.69 19.42
N TYR A 67 14.33 -19.77 20.03
CA TYR A 67 13.95 -20.11 21.42
C TYR A 67 14.99 -20.94 22.15
N THR A 68 14.93 -20.87 23.47
CA THR A 68 15.61 -21.79 24.39
C THR A 68 14.61 -22.28 25.44
N VAL A 69 14.83 -23.53 25.95
CA VAL A 69 14.01 -24.09 27.02
C VAL A 69 14.95 -24.49 28.16
N ASN A 70 14.78 -23.85 29.31
CA ASN A 70 15.55 -24.16 30.51
C ASN A 70 14.90 -25.32 31.31
N TYR A 71 15.09 -26.55 30.82
CA TYR A 71 14.57 -27.77 31.41
C TYR A 71 15.63 -28.85 31.35
N ASP A 72 15.83 -29.59 32.46
CA ASP A 72 16.93 -30.51 32.66
C ASP A 72 16.67 -31.94 32.15
N LYS A 73 15.45 -32.19 31.64
CA LYS A 73 15.04 -33.49 31.07
C LYS A 73 14.76 -33.35 29.57
N ASP A 74 14.60 -34.49 28.91
CA ASP A 74 14.20 -34.55 27.50
C ASP A 74 12.82 -33.92 27.30
N TYR A 75 12.72 -33.05 26.33
CA TYR A 75 11.47 -32.37 25.95
C TYR A 75 11.23 -32.38 24.43
N THR A 76 10.01 -32.10 24.06
CA THR A 76 9.60 -31.75 22.68
C THR A 76 8.93 -30.40 22.67
N VAL A 77 9.00 -29.67 21.54
CA VAL A 77 8.40 -28.36 21.40
C VAL A 77 7.39 -28.38 20.26
N LYS A 78 6.28 -27.73 20.45
CA LYS A 78 5.28 -27.43 19.40
C LYS A 78 5.04 -25.93 19.31
N ALA A 79 4.97 -25.42 18.09
CA ALA A 79 4.59 -24.06 17.79
C ALA A 79 3.16 -24.04 17.22
N HIS A 80 2.37 -23.07 17.64
CA HIS A 80 1.04 -22.84 17.13
C HIS A 80 0.89 -21.34 16.82
N TYR A 81 0.45 -21.00 15.62
CA TYR A 81 0.38 -19.64 15.12
C TYR A 81 -1.07 -19.19 14.99
N LYS A 82 -1.37 -18.01 15.52
CA LYS A 82 -2.64 -17.32 15.33
C LYS A 82 -2.38 -15.93 14.78
N GLY A 83 -3.35 -15.38 14.05
CA GLY A 83 -3.20 -14.03 13.55
C GLY A 83 -4.33 -13.60 12.65
N THR A 84 -4.16 -12.43 12.08
CA THR A 84 -5.07 -11.88 11.09
C THR A 84 -4.30 -11.47 9.85
N VAL A 85 -4.75 -11.96 8.70
CA VAL A 85 -4.30 -11.54 7.39
C VAL A 85 -5.31 -10.53 6.87
N PRO A 86 -4.98 -9.24 6.76
CA PRO A 86 -5.90 -8.26 6.19
C PRO A 86 -6.09 -8.56 4.70
N TYR A 87 -7.34 -8.62 4.24
CA TYR A 87 -7.69 -8.91 2.86
C TYR A 87 -8.26 -7.68 2.13
N ALA A 88 -9.09 -6.91 2.80
CA ALA A 88 -9.67 -5.66 2.31
C ALA A 88 -9.92 -4.75 3.50
N ALA A 89 -10.24 -3.48 3.25
CA ALA A 89 -10.31 -2.43 4.28
C ALA A 89 -11.06 -2.83 5.58
N GLU A 90 -11.95 -3.82 5.53
CA GLU A 90 -12.73 -4.31 6.67
C GLU A 90 -12.83 -5.85 6.73
N ILE A 91 -12.11 -6.55 5.85
CA ILE A 91 -12.15 -8.01 5.78
C ILE A 91 -10.77 -8.54 6.16
N THR A 92 -10.74 -9.34 7.23
CA THR A 92 -9.56 -10.10 7.65
C THR A 92 -9.85 -11.59 7.54
N TYR A 93 -8.82 -12.36 7.22
CA TYR A 93 -8.87 -13.82 7.43
C TYR A 93 -8.13 -14.16 8.71
N ASP A 94 -8.73 -15.01 9.51
CA ASP A 94 -8.07 -15.55 10.67
C ASP A 94 -7.06 -16.60 10.24
N TYR A 95 -5.86 -16.52 10.79
CA TYR A 95 -4.83 -17.54 10.68
C TYR A 95 -4.80 -18.35 11.99
N ASP A 96 -4.94 -19.65 11.89
CA ASP A 96 -4.91 -20.59 13.03
C ASP A 96 -4.28 -21.90 12.53
N SER A 97 -2.98 -22.13 12.79
CA SER A 97 -2.22 -23.24 12.21
C SER A 97 -0.97 -23.56 13.03
N ASP A 98 -0.48 -24.81 12.91
CA ASP A 98 0.84 -25.21 13.39
C ASP A 98 1.95 -24.91 12.36
N GLU A 99 1.60 -24.52 11.15
CA GLU A 99 2.55 -24.06 10.15
C GLU A 99 2.86 -22.57 10.33
N ALA A 100 4.13 -22.19 10.13
CA ALA A 100 4.54 -20.79 10.25
C ALA A 100 3.98 -19.95 9.09
N PRO A 101 3.34 -18.80 9.35
CA PRO A 101 2.78 -17.94 8.30
C PRO A 101 3.90 -17.31 7.47
N VAL A 102 3.63 -17.21 6.17
CA VAL A 102 4.49 -16.53 5.18
C VAL A 102 3.90 -15.21 4.75
N THR A 103 2.57 -15.12 4.67
CA THR A 103 1.84 -13.96 4.15
C THR A 103 2.00 -12.75 5.08
N PRO A 104 2.12 -11.52 4.56
CA PRO A 104 2.07 -10.31 5.39
C PRO A 104 0.81 -10.25 6.25
N GLY A 105 1.00 -9.87 7.52
CA GLY A 105 -0.07 -9.86 8.52
C GLY A 105 0.48 -9.68 9.92
N ARG A 106 -0.42 -9.69 10.90
CA ARG A 106 -0.10 -9.65 12.33
C ARG A 106 -0.35 -11.01 12.95
N TYR A 107 0.66 -11.52 13.62
CA TYR A 107 0.65 -12.89 14.13
C TYR A 107 1.10 -12.94 15.58
N SER A 108 0.64 -13.97 16.27
CA SER A 108 1.24 -14.46 17.51
C SER A 108 1.67 -15.91 17.33
N VAL A 109 2.79 -16.29 17.89
CA VAL A 109 3.18 -17.69 18.01
C VAL A 109 3.19 -18.07 19.47
N THR A 110 2.53 -19.18 19.78
CA THR A 110 2.58 -19.84 21.09
C THR A 110 3.47 -21.08 21.00
N LEU A 111 4.59 -21.04 21.71
CA LEU A 111 5.51 -22.16 21.81
C LEU A 111 5.22 -22.92 23.11
N THR A 112 4.93 -24.21 23.02
CA THR A 112 4.70 -25.06 24.20
C THR A 112 5.73 -26.19 24.23
N ALA A 113 6.43 -26.31 25.36
CA ALA A 113 7.35 -27.40 25.64
C ALA A 113 6.63 -28.48 26.44
N TYR A 114 6.91 -29.73 26.10
CA TYR A 114 6.34 -30.94 26.71
C TYR A 114 7.43 -31.83 27.22
N ASP A 115 7.31 -32.37 28.45
CA ASP A 115 8.14 -33.44 28.93
C ASP A 115 7.98 -34.68 28.04
N LYS A 116 9.08 -35.22 27.50
CA LYS A 116 9.04 -36.26 26.50
C LYS A 116 8.58 -37.61 27.05
N ALA A 117 8.82 -37.86 28.34
CA ALA A 117 8.46 -39.12 28.98
C ALA A 117 6.95 -39.16 29.33
N THR A 118 6.39 -38.03 29.74
CA THR A 118 5.01 -37.98 30.24
C THR A 118 4.05 -37.38 29.21
N GLY A 119 4.52 -36.64 28.20
CA GLY A 119 3.71 -35.88 27.25
C GLY A 119 3.01 -34.67 27.87
N THR A 120 3.34 -34.30 29.10
CA THR A 120 2.72 -33.20 29.83
C THR A 120 3.38 -31.89 29.48
N ALA A 121 2.59 -30.83 29.28
CA ALA A 121 3.12 -29.49 29.07
C ALA A 121 3.87 -28.99 30.31
N ILE A 122 5.09 -28.48 30.11
CA ILE A 122 5.99 -27.99 31.17
C ILE A 122 6.17 -26.48 31.15
N SER A 123 5.99 -25.84 30.00
CA SER A 123 6.07 -24.40 29.84
C SER A 123 5.36 -23.97 28.55
N SER A 124 4.85 -22.73 28.51
CA SER A 124 4.29 -22.14 27.32
C SER A 124 4.64 -20.65 27.27
N LYS A 125 4.98 -20.15 26.10
CA LYS A 125 5.30 -18.73 25.86
C LYS A 125 4.68 -18.26 24.57
N THR A 126 4.10 -17.07 24.59
CA THR A 126 3.54 -16.41 23.39
C THR A 126 4.33 -15.16 23.06
N LYS A 127 4.52 -14.92 21.78
CA LYS A 127 5.17 -13.72 21.22
C LYS A 127 4.42 -13.22 20.01
N ASP A 128 4.14 -11.93 19.97
CA ASP A 128 3.57 -11.24 18.82
C ASP A 128 4.66 -10.76 17.88
N TYR A 129 4.40 -10.80 16.57
CA TYR A 129 5.25 -10.28 15.51
C TYR A 129 4.44 -9.91 14.28
N GLU A 130 5.07 -9.21 13.34
CA GLU A 130 4.42 -8.75 12.12
C GLU A 130 5.29 -9.08 10.90
N ILE A 131 4.65 -9.46 9.80
CA ILE A 131 5.26 -9.54 8.47
C ILE A 131 4.66 -8.39 7.65
N THR A 132 5.51 -7.47 7.16
CA THR A 132 5.08 -6.27 6.43
C THR A 132 5.61 -6.25 5.01
N PHE A 133 4.94 -5.56 4.10
CA PHE A 133 5.53 -5.25 2.80
C PHE A 133 6.53 -4.10 2.89
N LYS A 134 7.55 -4.15 2.03
CA LYS A 134 8.35 -2.98 1.73
C LYS A 134 7.66 -2.19 0.62
N SER A 135 7.47 -0.90 0.83
CA SER A 135 6.94 0.05 -0.15
C SER A 135 7.90 1.21 -0.34
N THR A 136 8.01 1.69 -1.57
CA THR A 136 8.84 2.85 -1.93
C THR A 136 7.97 3.88 -2.63
N THR A 137 8.10 5.13 -2.23
CA THR A 137 7.45 6.26 -2.91
C THR A 137 8.33 6.70 -4.07
N LEU A 138 7.84 6.57 -5.31
CA LEU A 138 8.53 7.03 -6.50
C LEU A 138 8.24 8.52 -6.79
N GLN A 139 7.01 8.97 -6.52
CA GLN A 139 6.60 10.35 -6.60
C GLN A 139 5.44 10.59 -5.64
N ASN A 140 5.54 11.66 -4.87
CA ASN A 140 4.48 12.11 -3.97
C ASN A 140 4.17 13.58 -4.24
N ASN A 141 2.96 13.85 -4.71
CA ASN A 141 2.44 15.19 -4.92
C ASN A 141 1.38 15.58 -3.87
N ASP A 142 1.29 14.81 -2.77
CA ASP A 142 0.36 15.10 -1.68
C ASP A 142 0.70 16.43 -1.01
N THR A 143 -0.33 17.21 -0.75
CA THR A 143 -0.24 18.52 -0.09
C THR A 143 -0.35 18.35 1.42
N ALA A 144 0.51 17.57 2.04
CA ALA A 144 0.47 17.24 3.48
C ALA A 144 0.51 18.47 4.42
N ASP A 145 0.93 19.63 3.89
CA ASP A 145 1.16 20.86 4.68
C ASP A 145 -0.02 21.85 4.65
N TYR A 146 -1.20 21.47 4.18
CA TYR A 146 -2.34 22.40 4.15
C TYR A 146 -3.22 22.25 5.39
N PRO A 147 -3.18 23.18 6.35
CA PRO A 147 -4.06 23.15 7.52
C PRO A 147 -5.52 23.31 7.09
N GLY A 148 -6.33 22.27 7.27
CA GLY A 148 -7.75 22.27 6.94
C GLY A 148 -8.13 21.68 5.58
N ALA A 149 -7.19 21.40 4.69
CA ALA A 149 -7.44 20.53 3.56
C ALA A 149 -7.29 19.07 3.98
N MET A 150 -8.18 18.20 3.54
CA MET A 150 -7.97 16.76 3.69
C MET A 150 -6.97 16.32 2.62
N PRO A 151 -5.69 16.12 2.94
CA PRO A 151 -4.60 16.01 1.96
C PRO A 151 -4.69 14.78 1.07
N TYR A 152 -5.52 13.81 1.42
CA TYR A 152 -5.57 12.49 0.80
C TYR A 152 -6.57 12.36 -0.36
N TYR A 153 -7.34 13.40 -0.68
CA TYR A 153 -8.52 13.22 -1.54
C TYR A 153 -8.38 13.70 -2.98
N ASN A 154 -7.36 14.47 -3.27
CA ASN A 154 -7.19 15.06 -4.59
C ASN A 154 -6.26 14.28 -5.50
N ASN A 155 -5.22 13.65 -4.98
CA ASN A 155 -4.25 12.95 -5.80
C ASN A 155 -4.66 11.50 -6.06
N LYS A 156 -4.47 11.06 -7.30
CA LYS A 156 -4.69 9.67 -7.70
C LYS A 156 -3.43 8.88 -7.42
N THR A 157 -3.54 7.79 -6.69
CA THR A 157 -2.39 6.95 -6.35
C THR A 157 -2.34 5.74 -7.25
N ILE A 158 -1.21 5.56 -7.91
CA ILE A 158 -0.89 4.38 -8.71
C ILE A 158 0.12 3.54 -7.93
N VAL A 159 -0.24 2.29 -7.69
CA VAL A 159 0.57 1.35 -6.93
C VAL A 159 1.08 0.27 -7.88
N PHE A 160 2.39 0.17 -8.01
CA PHE A 160 3.05 -0.91 -8.76
C PHE A 160 3.41 -2.05 -7.83
N SER A 161 3.21 -3.28 -8.29
CA SER A 161 3.71 -4.49 -7.65
C SER A 161 4.21 -5.47 -8.68
N GLY A 162 5.12 -6.37 -8.29
CA GLY A 162 5.75 -7.30 -9.20
C GLY A 162 5.12 -8.70 -9.15
N GLU A 163 5.08 -9.40 -10.26
CA GLU A 163 4.74 -10.81 -10.31
C GLU A 163 5.85 -11.59 -10.99
N GLY A 164 6.32 -12.66 -10.34
CA GLY A 164 7.43 -13.46 -10.83
C GLY A 164 8.81 -12.78 -10.68
N TYR A 165 8.92 -11.78 -9.80
CA TYR A 165 10.20 -11.22 -9.36
C TYR A 165 10.62 -11.86 -8.04
N THR A 166 11.75 -12.57 -8.05
CA THR A 166 12.35 -13.16 -6.84
C THR A 166 12.99 -12.07 -5.97
N ALA A 167 13.44 -12.44 -4.76
CA ALA A 167 14.14 -11.52 -3.86
C ALA A 167 15.37 -10.87 -4.52
N GLY A 168 16.08 -11.61 -5.39
CA GLY A 168 17.23 -11.09 -6.14
C GLY A 168 16.86 -10.18 -7.32
N GLU A 169 15.59 -10.15 -7.73
CA GLU A 169 15.08 -9.40 -8.89
C GLU A 169 14.26 -8.15 -8.47
N GLN A 170 14.14 -7.83 -7.17
CA GLN A 170 13.34 -6.70 -6.72
C GLN A 170 13.88 -5.35 -7.18
N SER A 171 15.20 -5.18 -7.31
CA SER A 171 15.78 -3.96 -7.88
C SER A 171 15.42 -3.80 -9.36
N GLN A 172 15.37 -4.90 -10.12
CA GLN A 172 14.91 -4.87 -11.51
C GLN A 172 13.42 -4.46 -11.58
N PHE A 173 12.58 -4.97 -10.68
CA PHE A 173 11.18 -4.56 -10.59
C PHE A 173 11.05 -3.05 -10.31
N GLU A 174 11.83 -2.51 -9.35
CA GLU A 174 11.81 -1.07 -9.06
C GLU A 174 12.22 -0.23 -10.26
N ASP A 175 13.24 -0.65 -11.02
CA ASP A 175 13.69 0.08 -12.21
C ASP A 175 12.63 0.06 -13.31
N VAL A 176 11.98 -1.09 -13.54
CA VAL A 176 10.83 -1.19 -14.47
C VAL A 176 9.68 -0.28 -14.01
N ALA A 177 9.35 -0.23 -12.73
CA ALA A 177 8.31 0.66 -12.21
C ALA A 177 8.65 2.15 -12.45
N LYS A 178 9.92 2.55 -12.29
CA LYS A 178 10.39 3.90 -12.63
C LYS A 178 10.25 4.19 -14.14
N ASP A 179 10.51 3.20 -15.00
CA ASP A 179 10.29 3.35 -16.45
C ASP A 179 8.80 3.55 -16.77
N PHE A 180 7.88 2.87 -16.07
CA PHE A 180 6.44 3.13 -16.20
C PHE A 180 6.09 4.57 -15.79
N VAL A 181 6.60 5.05 -14.67
CA VAL A 181 6.38 6.44 -14.24
C VAL A 181 6.89 7.42 -15.28
N LYS A 182 8.11 7.22 -15.79
CA LYS A 182 8.70 8.04 -16.84
C LYS A 182 7.83 8.02 -18.12
N TYR A 183 7.34 6.86 -18.53
CA TYR A 183 6.45 6.70 -19.68
C TYR A 183 5.16 7.49 -19.50
N PHE A 184 4.46 7.36 -18.34
CA PHE A 184 3.25 8.10 -18.06
C PHE A 184 3.50 9.60 -18.09
N ARG A 185 4.57 10.08 -17.46
CA ARG A 185 4.93 11.49 -17.40
C ARG A 185 5.32 12.09 -18.76
N SER A 186 5.65 11.26 -19.75
CA SER A 186 5.95 11.68 -21.13
C SER A 186 4.79 11.50 -22.11
N THR A 187 3.67 10.90 -21.69
CA THR A 187 2.57 10.51 -22.57
C THR A 187 1.29 11.27 -22.24
N GLU A 188 0.61 11.82 -23.24
CA GLU A 188 -0.70 12.44 -23.06
C GLU A 188 -1.79 11.38 -22.76
N PRO A 189 -2.75 11.73 -21.88
CA PRO A 189 -2.93 13.00 -21.19
C PRO A 189 -2.23 13.07 -19.82
N PHE A 190 -1.45 12.06 -19.41
CA PHE A 190 -0.83 11.98 -18.09
C PHE A 190 0.22 13.07 -17.87
N LYS A 191 1.00 13.44 -18.90
CA LYS A 191 2.01 14.50 -18.78
C LYS A 191 1.43 15.85 -18.36
N GLU A 192 0.20 16.13 -18.75
CA GLU A 192 -0.51 17.38 -18.40
C GLU A 192 -1.04 17.38 -16.97
N ALA A 193 -1.19 16.19 -16.40
CA ALA A 193 -1.69 15.97 -15.05
C ALA A 193 -0.64 15.33 -14.13
N ASP A 194 0.65 15.44 -14.45
CA ASP A 194 1.75 14.78 -13.74
C ASP A 194 1.71 15.04 -12.23
N THR A 195 1.49 16.30 -11.83
CA THR A 195 1.43 16.69 -10.42
C THR A 195 0.21 16.18 -9.67
N TYR A 196 -0.72 15.55 -10.36
CA TYR A 196 -1.97 15.01 -9.78
C TYR A 196 -1.86 13.52 -9.43
N PHE A 197 -0.73 12.89 -9.72
CA PHE A 197 -0.50 11.48 -9.47
C PHE A 197 0.58 11.25 -8.43
N ASN A 198 0.32 10.29 -7.54
CA ASN A 198 1.30 9.69 -6.66
C ASN A 198 1.65 8.30 -7.17
N TYR A 199 2.92 7.94 -7.12
CA TYR A 199 3.40 6.64 -7.57
C TYR A 199 4.15 5.94 -6.45
N HIS A 200 3.77 4.70 -6.19
CA HIS A 200 4.39 3.85 -5.16
C HIS A 200 4.69 2.48 -5.71
N THR A 201 5.76 1.87 -5.24
CA THR A 201 6.02 0.44 -5.42
C THR A 201 5.72 -0.32 -4.14
N VAL A 202 5.32 -1.58 -4.29
CA VAL A 202 5.23 -2.56 -3.21
C VAL A 202 5.94 -3.82 -3.66
N GLU A 203 6.97 -4.22 -2.92
CA GLU A 203 7.73 -5.42 -3.22
C GLU A 203 6.91 -6.68 -2.88
N THR A 204 6.58 -7.46 -3.92
CA THR A 204 5.88 -8.74 -3.82
C THR A 204 6.83 -9.84 -4.25
N VAL A 205 7.63 -10.32 -3.30
CA VAL A 205 8.67 -11.31 -3.57
C VAL A 205 8.05 -12.65 -3.95
N SER A 206 8.46 -13.20 -5.10
CA SER A 206 8.11 -14.53 -5.57
C SER A 206 9.21 -15.53 -5.26
N ASN A 207 8.87 -16.80 -4.99
CA ASN A 207 9.85 -17.87 -4.82
C ASN A 207 10.41 -18.36 -6.15
N GLU A 208 9.65 -18.22 -7.24
CA GLU A 208 10.08 -18.58 -8.61
C GLU A 208 10.05 -17.35 -9.52
N SER A 209 11.03 -17.26 -10.43
CA SER A 209 11.09 -16.20 -11.44
C SER A 209 10.12 -16.49 -12.59
N GLY A 210 9.48 -15.43 -13.08
CA GLY A 210 8.49 -15.49 -14.16
C GLY A 210 7.18 -16.17 -13.77
N ILE A 211 6.26 -16.26 -14.71
CA ILE A 211 5.01 -17.00 -14.60
C ILE A 211 4.97 -18.16 -15.59
N GLY A 212 3.88 -18.93 -15.66
CA GLY A 212 3.76 -20.07 -16.56
C GLY A 212 2.34 -20.26 -17.10
N GLN A 213 2.17 -21.22 -18.01
CA GLN A 213 0.83 -21.72 -18.36
C GLN A 213 0.17 -22.51 -17.22
N LYS A 214 0.97 -22.91 -16.25
CA LYS A 214 0.52 -23.42 -14.94
C LYS A 214 1.08 -22.49 -13.87
N ALA A 215 0.31 -22.31 -12.80
CA ALA A 215 0.74 -21.48 -11.70
C ALA A 215 2.09 -21.95 -11.14
N LYS A 216 3.01 -21.01 -10.97
CA LYS A 216 4.28 -21.18 -10.27
C LYS A 216 4.13 -20.69 -8.83
N ASP A 217 5.14 -20.90 -8.02
CA ASP A 217 5.22 -20.36 -6.66
C ASP A 217 5.62 -18.89 -6.68
N THR A 218 4.68 -18.06 -7.13
CA THR A 218 4.79 -16.61 -7.22
C THR A 218 3.73 -15.96 -6.34
N TYR A 219 3.88 -14.66 -6.05
CA TYR A 219 2.99 -13.97 -5.11
C TYR A 219 1.52 -14.00 -5.55
N TYR A 220 1.24 -13.65 -6.82
CA TYR A 220 -0.13 -13.61 -7.36
C TYR A 220 -0.56 -14.92 -8.01
N LYS A 221 0.37 -15.85 -8.26
CA LYS A 221 0.12 -17.13 -8.95
C LYS A 221 -0.55 -16.95 -10.32
N LEU A 222 -0.20 -15.87 -11.02
CA LEU A 222 -0.69 -15.61 -12.36
C LEU A 222 -0.26 -16.70 -13.34
N THR A 223 -1.09 -16.91 -14.36
CA THR A 223 -0.76 -17.75 -15.50
C THR A 223 -0.92 -16.96 -16.80
N TYR A 224 -0.51 -17.55 -17.91
CA TYR A 224 -0.83 -17.03 -19.24
C TYR A 224 -1.39 -18.14 -20.15
N ASP A 225 -2.25 -17.75 -21.07
CA ASP A 225 -2.85 -18.66 -22.04
C ASP A 225 -1.88 -19.00 -23.21
N LYS A 226 -2.31 -19.87 -24.15
CA LYS A 226 -1.52 -20.27 -25.32
C LYS A 226 -1.16 -19.11 -26.25
N LYS A 227 -1.83 -17.96 -26.13
CA LYS A 227 -1.56 -16.75 -26.91
C LYS A 227 -0.63 -15.78 -26.17
N GLY A 228 -0.27 -16.08 -24.92
CA GLY A 228 0.54 -15.21 -24.06
C GLY A 228 -0.26 -14.11 -23.38
N LYS A 229 -1.58 -14.23 -23.29
CA LYS A 229 -2.42 -13.31 -22.53
C LYS A 229 -2.41 -13.71 -21.06
N ILE A 230 -2.21 -12.74 -20.18
CA ILE A 230 -2.27 -12.94 -18.72
C ILE A 230 -3.68 -13.40 -18.31
N VAL A 231 -3.72 -14.40 -17.44
CA VAL A 231 -4.96 -14.97 -16.88
C VAL A 231 -4.91 -14.82 -15.37
N PRO A 232 -5.61 -13.83 -14.79
CA PRO A 232 -5.76 -13.69 -13.35
C PRO A 232 -6.60 -14.81 -12.75
N THR A 233 -6.36 -15.10 -11.47
CA THR A 233 -7.15 -16.02 -10.65
C THR A 233 -7.89 -15.25 -9.55
N ASP A 234 -8.80 -15.88 -8.82
CA ASP A 234 -9.45 -15.28 -7.66
C ASP A 234 -8.40 -14.94 -6.59
N GLU A 235 -7.38 -15.78 -6.42
CA GLU A 235 -6.28 -15.56 -5.47
C GLU A 235 -5.42 -14.35 -5.87
N SER A 236 -5.09 -14.21 -7.17
CA SER A 236 -4.34 -13.04 -7.65
C SER A 236 -5.11 -11.75 -7.47
N THR A 237 -6.41 -11.79 -7.68
CA THR A 237 -7.30 -10.64 -7.47
C THR A 237 -7.35 -10.26 -6.00
N ALA A 238 -7.44 -11.23 -5.11
CA ALA A 238 -7.41 -11.04 -3.67
C ALA A 238 -6.09 -10.39 -3.22
N GLY A 239 -4.95 -10.89 -3.71
CA GLY A 239 -3.63 -10.34 -3.41
C GLY A 239 -3.47 -8.89 -3.86
N ALA A 240 -3.95 -8.55 -5.07
CA ALA A 240 -3.91 -7.18 -5.57
C ALA A 240 -4.83 -6.24 -4.77
N MET A 241 -6.00 -6.71 -4.36
CA MET A 241 -6.91 -5.97 -3.47
C MET A 241 -6.27 -5.72 -2.11
N TYR A 242 -5.58 -6.71 -1.55
CA TYR A 242 -4.87 -6.57 -0.28
C TYR A 242 -3.84 -5.44 -0.34
N ILE A 243 -2.95 -5.45 -1.34
CA ILE A 243 -1.93 -4.41 -1.53
C ILE A 243 -2.58 -3.04 -1.67
N GLY A 244 -3.57 -2.92 -2.53
CA GLY A 244 -4.29 -1.67 -2.74
C GLY A 244 -5.01 -1.16 -1.49
N ASN A 245 -5.42 -2.02 -0.56
CA ASN A 245 -6.21 -1.61 0.61
C ASN A 245 -5.36 -1.30 1.83
N ASN A 246 -4.27 -2.03 2.05
CA ASN A 246 -3.63 -2.09 3.36
C ASN A 246 -2.20 -1.57 3.37
N VAL A 247 -1.54 -1.46 2.21
CA VAL A 247 -0.13 -1.07 2.15
C VAL A 247 0.05 0.44 1.94
N ILE A 248 -0.77 1.01 1.08
CA ILE A 248 -0.73 2.45 0.78
C ILE A 248 -2.04 3.09 1.23
N THR A 249 -1.96 4.07 2.12
CA THR A 249 -3.11 4.82 2.63
C THR A 249 -3.51 5.94 1.67
N SER A 250 -4.35 5.67 0.69
CA SER A 250 -4.95 6.65 -0.21
C SER A 250 -6.35 6.20 -0.60
N TYR A 251 -7.24 7.11 -0.88
CA TYR A 251 -8.63 6.77 -1.23
C TYR A 251 -8.77 6.34 -2.69
N TYR A 252 -8.14 7.05 -3.62
CA TYR A 252 -8.20 6.75 -5.05
C TYR A 252 -6.95 6.00 -5.49
N LYS A 253 -7.09 4.72 -5.83
CA LYS A 253 -5.98 3.86 -6.23
C LYS A 253 -6.29 3.08 -7.48
N ALA A 254 -5.27 2.97 -8.33
CA ALA A 254 -5.17 1.93 -9.33
C ALA A 254 -3.94 1.06 -9.03
N ASN A 255 -4.08 -0.24 -9.20
CA ASN A 255 -2.98 -1.19 -9.03
C ASN A 255 -2.46 -1.62 -10.40
N ILE A 256 -1.15 -1.61 -10.57
CA ILE A 256 -0.49 -2.16 -11.76
C ILE A 256 0.41 -3.30 -11.30
N VAL A 257 0.09 -4.51 -11.73
CA VAL A 257 0.89 -5.71 -11.49
C VAL A 257 1.76 -5.94 -12.72
N ILE A 258 3.07 -5.77 -12.56
CA ILE A 258 4.05 -5.92 -13.64
C ILE A 258 4.59 -7.34 -13.61
N VAL A 259 4.44 -8.06 -14.73
CA VAL A 259 4.81 -9.47 -14.84
C VAL A 259 6.22 -9.63 -15.43
N ASN A 260 7.09 -10.34 -14.72
CA ASN A 260 8.44 -10.68 -15.13
C ASN A 260 8.43 -11.95 -16.01
N ASP A 261 7.90 -11.89 -17.22
CA ASP A 261 7.97 -13.04 -18.15
C ASP A 261 7.90 -12.60 -19.61
N LYS A 262 8.94 -12.92 -20.38
CA LYS A 262 9.06 -12.60 -21.81
C LYS A 262 8.09 -13.37 -22.72
N ASN A 263 7.45 -14.43 -22.23
CA ASN A 263 6.45 -15.18 -23.00
C ASN A 263 5.06 -14.56 -22.90
N VAL A 264 4.87 -13.66 -21.97
CA VAL A 264 3.65 -12.86 -21.85
C VAL A 264 3.68 -11.76 -22.92
N LYS A 265 2.59 -11.57 -23.63
CA LYS A 265 2.47 -10.64 -24.77
C LYS A 265 1.33 -9.65 -24.64
N THR A 266 0.37 -9.94 -23.79
CA THR A 266 -0.85 -9.12 -23.66
C THR A 266 -1.28 -9.05 -22.22
N GLY A 267 -1.49 -7.83 -21.74
CA GLY A 267 -2.07 -7.54 -20.45
C GLY A 267 -3.56 -7.85 -20.37
N THR A 268 -4.12 -7.67 -19.21
CA THR A 268 -5.55 -7.75 -18.93
C THR A 268 -5.91 -6.87 -17.75
N THR A 269 -7.18 -6.50 -17.62
CA THR A 269 -7.68 -5.73 -16.48
C THR A 269 -8.66 -6.54 -15.66
N PHE A 270 -8.80 -6.16 -14.39
CA PHE A 270 -9.86 -6.67 -13.54
C PHE A 270 -10.58 -5.48 -12.88
N LYS A 271 -11.83 -5.26 -13.31
CA LYS A 271 -12.70 -4.23 -12.73
C LYS A 271 -13.40 -4.78 -11.51
N ASN A 272 -12.86 -4.52 -10.35
CA ASN A 272 -13.54 -4.69 -9.06
C ASN A 272 -13.70 -3.31 -8.39
N LYS A 273 -14.05 -3.24 -7.10
CA LYS A 273 -14.10 -1.97 -6.35
C LYS A 273 -12.78 -1.19 -6.38
N ARG A 274 -11.66 -1.84 -6.79
CA ARG A 274 -10.33 -1.26 -6.99
C ARG A 274 -9.76 -1.79 -8.28
N PHE A 275 -9.53 -0.89 -9.20
CA PHE A 275 -9.04 -1.22 -10.53
C PHE A 275 -7.63 -1.82 -10.48
N THR A 276 -7.44 -2.96 -11.13
CA THR A 276 -6.14 -3.64 -11.26
C THR A 276 -5.83 -3.94 -12.71
N ILE A 277 -4.64 -3.53 -13.15
CA ILE A 277 -4.07 -3.83 -14.46
C ILE A 277 -2.95 -4.86 -14.26
N TYR A 278 -2.98 -5.94 -15.01
CA TYR A 278 -1.90 -6.90 -15.12
C TYR A 278 -1.21 -6.69 -16.46
N THR A 279 0.09 -6.46 -16.48
CA THR A 279 0.78 -6.04 -17.69
C THR A 279 2.21 -6.61 -17.80
N THR A 280 2.80 -6.51 -18.99
CA THR A 280 4.20 -6.86 -19.24
C THR A 280 5.15 -5.74 -18.81
N ALA A 281 6.43 -6.05 -18.67
CA ALA A 281 7.47 -5.12 -18.23
C ALA A 281 8.07 -4.26 -19.36
N ASP A 282 7.60 -4.41 -20.57
CA ASP A 282 8.11 -3.73 -21.77
C ASP A 282 7.28 -2.49 -22.15
N GLU A 283 7.69 -1.78 -23.20
CA GLU A 283 7.02 -0.58 -23.69
C GLU A 283 5.56 -0.85 -24.09
N ALA A 284 5.28 -2.03 -24.67
CA ALA A 284 3.90 -2.41 -25.00
C ALA A 284 3.03 -2.55 -23.75
N GLY A 285 3.62 -3.05 -22.66
CA GLY A 285 2.97 -3.09 -21.33
C GLY A 285 2.72 -1.72 -20.75
N MET A 286 3.67 -0.79 -20.88
CA MET A 286 3.52 0.59 -20.44
C MET A 286 2.39 1.30 -21.21
N GLN A 287 2.36 1.13 -22.54
CA GLN A 287 1.30 1.66 -23.40
C GLN A 287 -0.08 1.08 -23.03
N PHE A 288 -0.15 -0.23 -22.82
CA PHE A 288 -1.38 -0.90 -22.39
C PHE A 288 -1.86 -0.34 -21.03
N ALA A 289 -0.96 -0.23 -20.05
CA ALA A 289 -1.31 0.28 -18.73
C ALA A 289 -1.79 1.75 -18.78
N ALA A 290 -1.13 2.61 -19.57
CA ALA A 290 -1.55 4.00 -19.76
C ALA A 290 -2.95 4.08 -20.38
N ASN A 291 -3.22 3.28 -21.43
CA ASN A 291 -4.52 3.22 -22.08
C ASN A 291 -5.63 2.78 -21.10
N GLU A 292 -5.38 1.72 -20.35
CA GLU A 292 -6.37 1.19 -19.40
C GLU A 292 -6.60 2.12 -18.19
N LEU A 293 -5.56 2.80 -17.69
CA LEU A 293 -5.72 3.84 -16.67
C LEU A 293 -6.58 5.00 -17.17
N ARG A 294 -6.32 5.47 -18.38
CA ARG A 294 -7.14 6.51 -19.02
C ARG A 294 -8.60 6.06 -19.09
N ASN A 295 -8.86 4.85 -19.65
CA ASN A 295 -10.20 4.28 -19.76
C ASN A 295 -10.89 4.16 -18.39
N TYR A 296 -10.13 3.82 -17.35
CA TYR A 296 -10.64 3.74 -15.98
C TYR A 296 -11.12 5.10 -15.46
N PHE A 297 -10.33 6.15 -15.62
CA PHE A 297 -10.69 7.50 -15.15
C PHE A 297 -11.80 8.12 -15.96
N THR A 298 -11.89 7.85 -17.26
CA THR A 298 -12.96 8.35 -18.16
C THR A 298 -14.17 7.42 -18.25
N ASN A 299 -14.18 6.33 -17.48
CA ASN A 299 -15.26 5.33 -17.46
C ASN A 299 -15.56 4.66 -18.81
N HIS A 300 -14.54 4.55 -19.67
CA HIS A 300 -14.62 3.75 -20.90
C HIS A 300 -14.41 2.26 -20.64
N GLU A 301 -14.78 1.43 -21.62
CA GLU A 301 -14.57 -0.02 -21.55
C GLU A 301 -13.11 -0.38 -21.81
N GLU A 302 -12.72 -1.59 -21.35
CA GLU A 302 -11.39 -2.16 -21.61
C GLU A 302 -11.09 -2.17 -23.11
N GLY A 303 -9.89 -1.71 -23.48
CA GLY A 303 -9.39 -1.67 -24.85
C GLY A 303 -9.93 -0.52 -25.70
N TYR A 304 -10.74 0.39 -25.14
CA TYR A 304 -11.15 1.58 -25.89
C TYR A 304 -9.92 2.42 -26.27
N THR A 305 -9.90 2.90 -27.51
CA THR A 305 -8.83 3.77 -28.02
C THR A 305 -9.46 4.80 -28.97
N PRO A 306 -9.28 6.11 -28.73
CA PRO A 306 -9.81 7.13 -29.62
C PRO A 306 -9.14 7.05 -31.01
N SER A 307 -9.92 7.15 -32.06
CA SER A 307 -9.49 6.93 -33.43
C SER A 307 -9.22 8.22 -34.22
N THR A 308 -9.84 9.33 -33.80
CA THR A 308 -9.72 10.64 -34.45
C THR A 308 -9.10 11.65 -33.48
N ASP A 309 -8.54 12.74 -34.02
CA ASP A 309 -7.98 13.80 -33.19
C ASP A 309 -9.05 14.50 -32.34
N ALA A 310 -10.27 14.64 -32.86
CA ALA A 310 -11.39 15.18 -32.10
C ALA A 310 -11.80 14.27 -30.93
N GLU A 311 -11.76 12.94 -31.11
CA GLU A 311 -12.00 11.97 -30.01
C GLU A 311 -10.88 12.02 -28.99
N LYS A 312 -9.60 12.18 -29.40
CA LYS A 312 -8.46 12.34 -28.50
C LYS A 312 -8.58 13.59 -27.63
N ASP A 313 -8.95 14.72 -28.25
CA ASP A 313 -9.18 15.99 -27.53
C ASP A 313 -10.34 15.90 -26.55
N ALA A 314 -11.45 15.28 -26.97
CA ALA A 314 -12.60 15.05 -26.09
C ALA A 314 -12.23 14.17 -24.90
N GLU A 315 -11.54 13.07 -25.14
CA GLU A 315 -11.11 12.14 -24.11
C GLU A 315 -10.07 12.74 -23.17
N ARG A 316 -9.11 13.50 -23.69
CA ARG A 316 -8.18 14.29 -22.88
C ARG A 316 -8.92 15.22 -21.94
N THR A 317 -9.92 15.94 -22.45
CA THR A 317 -10.76 16.82 -21.65
C THR A 317 -11.54 16.05 -20.58
N GLU A 318 -12.13 14.91 -20.92
CA GLU A 318 -12.81 14.03 -19.95
C GLU A 318 -11.86 13.50 -18.88
N PHE A 319 -10.66 13.09 -19.26
CA PHE A 319 -9.64 12.62 -18.32
C PHE A 319 -9.27 13.73 -17.32
N LEU A 320 -8.95 14.94 -17.80
CA LEU A 320 -8.62 16.06 -16.93
C LEU A 320 -9.80 16.42 -16.02
N LYS A 321 -11.03 16.38 -16.52
CA LYS A 321 -12.24 16.58 -15.70
C LYS A 321 -12.40 15.49 -14.63
N ALA A 322 -12.14 14.23 -14.95
CA ALA A 322 -12.26 13.11 -14.01
C ALA A 322 -11.28 13.24 -12.82
N LEU A 323 -10.14 13.91 -13.02
CA LEU A 323 -9.19 14.20 -11.95
C LEU A 323 -9.68 15.29 -10.98
N TYR A 324 -10.57 16.16 -11.41
CA TYR A 324 -11.19 17.21 -10.55
C TYR A 324 -12.22 16.67 -9.58
N TYR A 325 -12.80 15.49 -9.88
CA TYR A 325 -13.82 14.95 -9.02
C TYR A 325 -13.21 14.65 -7.65
N THR A 326 -13.38 15.60 -6.75
CA THR A 326 -13.03 15.46 -5.35
C THR A 326 -14.24 14.91 -4.60
N TRP A 327 -14.00 14.36 -3.42
CA TRP A 327 -15.06 13.91 -2.50
C TRP A 327 -16.17 14.97 -2.26
N TYR A 328 -15.84 16.25 -2.44
CA TYR A 328 -16.76 17.36 -2.24
C TYR A 328 -17.51 17.80 -3.50
N GLY A 329 -17.35 17.14 -4.63
CA GLY A 329 -18.06 17.47 -5.87
C GLY A 329 -17.75 18.85 -6.43
N SER A 330 -16.54 19.37 -6.20
CA SER A 330 -16.10 20.64 -6.77
C SER A 330 -15.75 20.48 -8.23
N ASP A 331 -16.61 20.94 -9.13
CA ASP A 331 -16.44 20.85 -10.59
C ASP A 331 -15.32 21.76 -11.13
N TYR A 332 -14.71 22.60 -10.29
CA TYR A 332 -13.71 23.60 -10.69
C TYR A 332 -12.45 23.57 -9.84
N ALA A 333 -12.14 22.44 -9.19
CA ALA A 333 -10.83 22.26 -8.57
C ALA A 333 -9.73 22.31 -9.63
N PRO A 334 -8.71 23.18 -9.48
CA PRO A 334 -7.65 23.28 -10.48
C PRO A 334 -6.74 22.05 -10.44
N VAL A 335 -6.29 21.62 -11.61
CA VAL A 335 -5.22 20.62 -11.76
C VAL A 335 -3.95 21.35 -12.18
N LEU A 336 -2.88 21.22 -11.41
CA LEU A 336 -1.56 21.67 -11.81
C LEU A 336 -0.86 20.53 -12.57
N SER A 337 -0.28 20.88 -13.70
CA SER A 337 0.42 19.94 -14.56
C SER A 337 1.77 20.55 -14.98
N ARG A 338 2.73 19.73 -15.27
CA ARG A 338 4.02 20.12 -15.81
C ARG A 338 4.26 19.45 -17.16
N ALA A 339 4.66 20.24 -18.18
CA ALA A 339 5.21 19.69 -19.40
C ALA A 339 6.56 18.99 -19.08
N TYR A 340 6.64 17.68 -19.34
CA TYR A 340 7.75 16.85 -18.86
C TYR A 340 8.84 16.62 -19.91
N ASP A 341 8.65 17.05 -21.14
CA ASP A 341 9.56 16.78 -22.26
C ASP A 341 10.89 17.57 -22.21
N GLU A 342 11.05 18.46 -21.22
CA GLU A 342 12.20 19.31 -21.08
C GLU A 342 13.37 18.56 -20.43
N THR A 343 14.47 18.45 -21.15
CA THR A 343 15.74 17.97 -20.62
C THR A 343 16.56 19.17 -20.15
N PHE A 344 16.78 19.26 -18.86
CA PHE A 344 17.59 20.32 -18.28
C PHE A 344 19.07 19.91 -18.34
N THR A 345 19.90 20.84 -18.79
CA THR A 345 21.37 20.69 -18.81
C THR A 345 21.99 21.83 -18.02
N GLU A 346 23.04 21.52 -17.26
CA GLU A 346 23.80 22.52 -16.51
C GLU A 346 24.40 23.55 -17.47
N ASN A 347 24.01 24.79 -17.28
CA ASN A 347 24.50 25.93 -18.05
C ASN A 347 24.96 27.11 -17.17
N GLY A 348 25.06 26.88 -15.85
CA GLY A 348 25.39 27.88 -14.85
C GLY A 348 24.28 28.85 -14.49
N SER A 349 23.08 28.71 -15.09
CA SER A 349 21.90 29.50 -14.75
C SER A 349 20.90 28.70 -13.95
N PRO A 350 20.15 29.33 -13.01
CA PRO A 350 19.08 28.67 -12.29
C PRO A 350 18.00 28.11 -13.23
N ILE A 351 17.51 26.90 -12.96
CA ILE A 351 16.43 26.25 -13.71
C ILE A 351 15.12 26.48 -12.97
N ASP A 352 14.43 27.56 -13.32
CA ASP A 352 13.09 27.84 -12.80
C ASP A 352 12.03 27.01 -13.54
N LEU A 353 11.27 26.23 -12.77
CA LEU A 353 10.23 25.36 -13.31
C LEU A 353 8.85 26.05 -13.47
N ALA A 354 8.66 27.26 -12.96
CA ALA A 354 7.38 27.94 -13.05
C ALA A 354 6.83 28.04 -14.49
N PRO A 355 7.64 28.33 -15.55
CA PRO A 355 7.15 28.39 -16.92
C PRO A 355 6.66 27.06 -17.51
N TYR A 356 7.00 25.95 -16.87
CA TYR A 356 6.63 24.61 -17.33
C TYR A 356 5.38 24.05 -16.64
N PHE A 357 4.79 24.78 -15.70
CA PHE A 357 3.53 24.42 -15.07
C PHE A 357 2.35 25.03 -15.78
N HIS A 358 1.29 24.26 -15.90
CA HIS A 358 0.02 24.65 -16.50
C HIS A 358 -1.11 24.35 -15.50
N THR A 359 -2.14 25.17 -15.50
CA THR A 359 -3.33 24.95 -14.68
C THR A 359 -4.53 24.67 -15.57
N TYR A 360 -5.23 23.60 -15.28
CA TYR A 360 -6.46 23.22 -15.97
C TYR A 360 -7.66 23.35 -15.04
N VAL A 361 -8.76 23.86 -15.55
CA VAL A 361 -10.04 23.99 -14.86
C VAL A 361 -11.12 23.47 -15.79
N LEU A 362 -11.95 22.54 -15.35
CA LEU A 362 -12.97 21.88 -16.18
C LEU A 362 -12.38 21.29 -17.48
N GLY A 363 -11.14 20.80 -17.43
CA GLY A 363 -10.43 20.24 -18.57
C GLY A 363 -9.92 21.25 -19.59
N LYS A 364 -9.97 22.57 -19.30
CA LYS A 364 -9.42 23.62 -20.14
C LYS A 364 -8.26 24.30 -19.46
N GLU A 365 -7.21 24.58 -20.21
CA GLU A 365 -6.08 25.35 -19.71
C GLU A 365 -6.49 26.78 -19.38
N VAL A 366 -6.00 27.29 -18.27
CA VAL A 366 -6.24 28.65 -17.81
C VAL A 366 -4.95 29.45 -17.94
N GLU A 367 -4.97 30.49 -18.73
CA GLU A 367 -3.83 31.39 -18.89
C GLU A 367 -3.77 32.46 -17.78
N GLY A 368 -2.58 33.08 -17.61
CA GLY A 368 -2.38 34.19 -16.68
C GLY A 368 -2.35 33.82 -15.21
N VAL A 369 -2.16 32.56 -14.88
CA VAL A 369 -1.89 32.10 -13.51
C VAL A 369 -0.41 32.15 -13.20
N ALA A 370 -0.06 32.38 -11.93
CA ALA A 370 1.31 32.39 -11.46
C ALA A 370 1.51 31.34 -10.37
N TYR A 371 2.74 30.84 -10.26
CA TYR A 371 3.11 29.83 -9.28
C TYR A 371 4.20 30.36 -8.33
N LYS A 372 4.04 30.04 -7.05
CA LYS A 372 5.11 30.14 -6.08
C LYS A 372 5.86 28.82 -6.10
N MET A 373 7.13 28.86 -6.48
CA MET A 373 7.99 27.68 -6.52
C MET A 373 8.83 27.58 -5.25
N THR A 374 8.99 26.36 -4.74
CA THR A 374 9.94 26.03 -3.67
C THR A 374 10.74 24.81 -4.11
N TYR A 375 12.04 24.83 -3.92
CA TYR A 375 12.96 23.79 -4.37
C TYR A 375 13.61 23.08 -3.19
N TYR A 376 13.89 21.79 -3.36
CA TYR A 376 14.45 20.93 -2.32
C TYR A 376 15.58 20.07 -2.90
N ALA A 377 16.56 19.74 -2.06
CA ALA A 377 17.55 18.74 -2.39
C ALA A 377 16.93 17.34 -2.49
N ASP A 378 17.56 16.47 -3.27
CA ASP A 378 17.22 15.04 -3.25
C ASP A 378 17.99 14.34 -2.13
N ASP A 379 17.28 13.60 -1.30
CA ASP A 379 17.85 12.71 -0.29
C ASP A 379 17.51 11.26 -0.62
N ASN A 380 18.33 10.66 -1.48
CA ASN A 380 18.18 9.26 -1.95
C ASN A 380 16.79 8.95 -2.53
N GLY A 381 16.22 9.87 -3.30
CA GLY A 381 14.90 9.77 -3.92
C GLY A 381 13.77 10.32 -3.05
N ALA A 382 14.07 10.80 -1.84
CA ALA A 382 13.13 11.50 -0.98
C ALA A 382 13.34 13.02 -1.04
N VAL A 383 12.31 13.78 -0.65
CA VAL A 383 12.42 15.24 -0.52
C VAL A 383 13.31 15.56 0.68
N GLY A 384 14.45 16.18 0.40
CA GLY A 384 15.43 16.61 1.40
C GLY A 384 15.19 18.04 1.91
N GLU A 385 16.27 18.75 2.26
CA GLU A 385 16.18 20.12 2.79
C GLU A 385 15.72 21.12 1.73
N GLU A 386 14.96 22.13 2.17
CA GLU A 386 14.57 23.27 1.32
C GLU A 386 15.79 24.07 0.90
N LEU A 387 15.87 24.38 -0.38
CA LEU A 387 16.95 25.16 -0.94
C LEU A 387 16.63 26.66 -0.89
N SER A 388 17.60 27.46 -0.51
CA SER A 388 17.48 28.92 -0.49
C SER A 388 17.51 29.57 -1.88
N GLU A 389 17.98 28.82 -2.88
CA GLU A 389 18.14 29.29 -4.27
C GLU A 389 17.64 28.24 -5.25
N VAL A 390 17.22 28.70 -6.44
CA VAL A 390 16.82 27.83 -7.54
C VAL A 390 18.04 27.03 -8.04
N PRO A 391 17.94 25.70 -8.17
CA PRO A 391 19.05 24.86 -8.61
C PRO A 391 19.60 25.25 -9.99
N SER A 392 20.93 25.24 -10.10
CA SER A 392 21.67 25.56 -11.34
C SER A 392 22.75 24.55 -11.71
N LYS A 393 23.01 23.57 -10.83
CA LYS A 393 24.06 22.55 -11.00
C LYS A 393 23.44 21.19 -11.31
N ALA A 394 24.25 20.34 -11.95
CA ALA A 394 23.85 18.94 -12.19
C ALA A 394 23.48 18.24 -10.88
N GLY A 395 22.36 17.52 -10.90
CA GLY A 395 21.81 16.81 -9.75
C GLY A 395 20.33 16.52 -9.92
N THR A 396 19.80 15.71 -9.02
CA THR A 396 18.36 15.48 -8.88
C THR A 396 17.80 16.39 -7.80
N TYR A 397 16.63 16.96 -8.04
CA TYR A 397 15.98 17.93 -7.17
C TYR A 397 14.48 17.68 -7.14
N HIS A 398 13.83 18.18 -6.07
CA HIS A 398 12.39 18.21 -5.97
C HIS A 398 11.91 19.66 -5.99
N ALA A 399 10.74 19.89 -6.58
CA ALA A 399 10.11 21.20 -6.62
C ALA A 399 8.65 21.12 -6.25
N LYS A 400 8.18 22.10 -5.47
CA LYS A 400 6.79 22.32 -5.13
C LYS A 400 6.29 23.56 -5.84
N ALA A 401 5.20 23.42 -6.61
CA ALA A 401 4.46 24.53 -7.20
C ALA A 401 3.19 24.79 -6.38
N GLU A 402 2.93 26.03 -6.03
CA GLU A 402 1.70 26.47 -5.38
C GLU A 402 1.05 27.57 -6.23
N LEU A 403 -0.26 27.44 -6.49
CA LEU A 403 -1.02 28.47 -7.20
C LEU A 403 -1.03 29.76 -6.37
N VAL A 404 -0.64 30.89 -6.98
CA VAL A 404 -0.64 32.19 -6.28
C VAL A 404 -2.08 32.64 -6.03
N MET A 405 -2.38 32.87 -4.75
CA MET A 405 -3.68 33.30 -4.26
C MET A 405 -3.65 34.80 -4.06
N ASP A 406 -4.10 35.54 -5.07
CA ASP A 406 -4.06 37.01 -5.12
C ASP A 406 -5.45 37.67 -5.04
N ASP A 407 -6.49 36.87 -4.84
CA ASP A 407 -7.89 37.26 -4.75
C ASP A 407 -8.56 36.74 -3.47
N VAL A 408 -9.80 37.17 -3.26
CA VAL A 408 -10.67 36.70 -2.18
C VAL A 408 -11.98 36.20 -2.77
N SER A 409 -12.43 35.01 -2.32
CA SER A 409 -13.72 34.43 -2.71
C SER A 409 -14.90 35.20 -2.12
N ALA A 410 -16.11 34.88 -2.59
CA ALA A 410 -17.33 35.44 -2.03
C ALA A 410 -17.55 35.11 -0.53
N TYR A 411 -16.85 34.13 -0.01
CA TYR A 411 -16.90 33.69 1.40
C TYR A 411 -15.74 34.23 2.24
N GLY A 412 -14.88 35.08 1.67
CA GLY A 412 -13.74 35.68 2.39
C GLY A 412 -12.47 34.82 2.40
N GLU A 413 -12.45 33.68 1.72
CA GLU A 413 -11.29 32.79 1.66
C GLU A 413 -10.32 33.22 0.54
N PRO A 414 -8.99 33.09 0.74
CA PRO A 414 -8.02 33.32 -0.34
C PRO A 414 -8.33 32.44 -1.54
N CYS A 415 -8.29 33.00 -2.74
CA CYS A 415 -8.53 32.27 -3.97
C CYS A 415 -7.72 32.85 -5.13
N LYS A 416 -7.68 32.15 -6.27
CA LYS A 416 -7.30 32.70 -7.56
C LYS A 416 -8.55 32.83 -8.43
N LYS A 417 -8.89 34.03 -8.87
CA LYS A 417 -9.98 34.24 -9.83
C LYS A 417 -9.47 34.05 -11.24
N VAL A 418 -10.21 33.24 -12.01
CA VAL A 418 -9.96 33.00 -13.42
C VAL A 418 -11.26 33.12 -14.20
N THR A 419 -11.17 33.58 -15.45
CA THR A 419 -12.33 33.64 -16.34
C THR A 419 -12.21 32.58 -17.42
N LEU A 420 -13.23 31.73 -17.53
CA LEU A 420 -13.30 30.66 -18.51
C LEU A 420 -14.67 30.71 -19.18
N ASP A 421 -14.72 30.78 -20.51
CA ASP A 421 -15.96 30.88 -21.30
C ASP A 421 -16.90 32.05 -20.88
N GLY A 422 -16.32 33.11 -20.35
CA GLY A 422 -17.07 34.29 -19.89
C GLY A 422 -17.57 34.21 -18.44
N GLU A 423 -17.37 33.12 -17.75
CA GLU A 423 -17.69 32.94 -16.33
C GLU A 423 -16.43 33.05 -15.46
N THR A 424 -16.58 33.63 -14.26
CA THR A 424 -15.49 33.80 -13.32
C THR A 424 -15.56 32.75 -12.22
N TYR A 425 -14.47 31.99 -12.06
CA TYR A 425 -14.31 30.97 -11.06
C TYR A 425 -13.32 31.42 -9.97
N SER A 426 -13.65 31.12 -8.72
CA SER A 426 -12.76 31.33 -7.57
C SER A 426 -12.08 30.01 -7.24
N LEU A 427 -10.85 29.81 -7.72
CA LEU A 427 -10.11 28.56 -7.52
C LEU A 427 -9.53 28.48 -6.12
N PRO A 428 -9.68 27.36 -5.42
CA PRO A 428 -8.98 27.10 -4.16
C PRO A 428 -7.49 26.92 -4.39
N LEU A 429 -6.70 26.93 -3.30
CA LEU A 429 -5.27 26.64 -3.35
C LEU A 429 -5.04 25.25 -3.96
N ALA A 430 -4.19 25.22 -4.98
CA ALA A 430 -3.70 24.00 -5.58
C ALA A 430 -2.17 23.95 -5.44
N ARG A 431 -1.66 22.74 -5.22
CA ARG A 431 -0.22 22.44 -5.06
C ARG A 431 0.12 21.21 -5.86
N GLY A 432 1.35 21.15 -6.32
CA GLY A 432 1.88 19.97 -6.97
C GLY A 432 3.37 19.81 -6.67
N TRP A 433 3.84 18.57 -6.65
CA TRP A 433 5.24 18.21 -6.48
C TRP A 433 5.78 17.58 -7.75
N THR A 434 7.04 17.81 -8.05
CA THR A 434 7.74 17.12 -9.13
C THR A 434 9.20 16.87 -8.77
N THR A 435 9.75 15.80 -9.30
CA THR A 435 11.19 15.52 -9.29
C THR A 435 11.74 15.79 -10.66
N TYR A 436 12.92 16.43 -10.74
CA TYR A 436 13.59 16.72 -12.00
C TYR A 436 15.10 16.58 -11.87
N THR A 437 15.78 16.36 -12.99
CA THR A 437 17.22 16.20 -13.03
C THR A 437 17.83 17.23 -13.96
N ILE A 438 18.91 17.89 -13.50
CA ILE A 438 19.80 18.70 -14.31
C ILE A 438 21.00 17.81 -14.67
N GLN A 439 21.23 17.58 -15.94
CA GLN A 439 22.38 16.83 -16.45
C GLN A 439 23.62 17.72 -16.56
N ALA A 440 24.80 17.11 -16.33
CA ALA A 440 26.08 17.79 -16.48
C ALA A 440 26.43 18.12 -17.94
#